data_31505cd2e5dfc34d5fd5204744311514
#
_entry.id   31505cd2e5dfc34d5fd5204744311514
#
_cell.length_a   1.000
_cell.length_b   1.000
_cell.length_c   1.000
_cell.angle_alpha   90.00
_cell.angle_beta   90.00
_cell.angle_gamma   90.00
#
_symmetry.space_group_name_H-M   'P 1'
#
loop_
_entity.id
_entity.type
_entity.pdbx_description
1 polymer ?
#
loop_
_entity_poly.entity_id
_entity_poly.type
_entity_poly.pdbx_seq_one_letter_code
_entity_poly.pdbx_strand_id
1 'polypeptide(L)'
;MEEKMLYKDASQPVEARVEDLLSRMTLEEKAAQLCGDLAASFIVDGKLSHEALVEKFKDGHGRITQYSLVGLVSPKQIAEITNQLQDFFVNETRLGIPVALQSENLCGYPGAGGTLFPAQINVGATWEPELAEEMSSIIGQESRAVGITSAMSPVIDVSRDPRWGRTYETYGEDQYLISQMGIHYVRGMQNQGVSCIAKHFLGYAETQAGLNTATTRLNDRELYEVFATPFEAADKEAGLDAMMANYAEIDGLPVIDNKKIARDLLRDQMEFEGMLTSDGAAVLKSYNYFKVADSYYEAGLLAKKAGCDTEIPVGASFRNLPNYVKSGELDEALLDESVRRILTIKFKRGLFENPYCEIEKLEEALMNTEKEKVSRKIAQESLVLLKNDGILPLKKGTKVAVIGPHADSLRYPVSGYTYPAYIEMMDAARKKNADVSFNGIIDEQAKAEAEEKTPKGPFDTMFEMLDQEDVKQLDDMNGVLRKLHAKSLRELLSDRFETVYAEGCDIIK
;
A
#
# COMPACT_ATOMS: atom_id res chain seq x y z
N MET A 1 -20.54 5.82 39.98
CA MET A 1 -20.55 4.62 39.11
C MET A 1 -19.65 4.94 37.95
N GLU A 2 -18.55 4.22 37.76
CA GLU A 2 -17.78 4.37 36.55
C GLU A 2 -18.68 4.03 35.35
N GLU A 3 -18.78 4.93 34.39
CA GLU A 3 -19.59 4.74 33.20
C GLU A 3 -18.99 3.57 32.42
N LYS A 4 -19.75 2.47 32.25
CA LYS A 4 -19.28 1.25 31.59
C LYS A 4 -18.87 1.60 30.15
N MET A 5 -17.60 1.46 29.80
CA MET A 5 -17.09 1.66 28.46
C MET A 5 -17.51 0.47 27.58
N LEU A 6 -18.63 0.61 26.87
CA LEU A 6 -19.22 -0.46 26.06
C LEU A 6 -18.27 -0.88 24.93
N TYR A 7 -17.50 0.04 24.35
CA TYR A 7 -16.56 -0.27 23.26
C TYR A 7 -15.45 -1.26 23.66
N LYS A 8 -15.15 -1.39 24.97
CA LYS A 8 -14.16 -2.35 25.48
C LYS A 8 -14.72 -3.76 25.69
N ASP A 9 -16.03 -3.95 25.57
CA ASP A 9 -16.70 -5.23 25.77
C ASP A 9 -16.81 -5.97 24.41
N ALA A 10 -15.92 -6.93 24.18
CA ALA A 10 -15.85 -7.71 22.92
C ALA A 10 -17.14 -8.54 22.64
N SER A 11 -18.02 -8.73 23.62
CA SER A 11 -19.28 -9.43 23.43
C SER A 11 -20.38 -8.55 22.78
N GLN A 12 -20.16 -7.24 22.70
CA GLN A 12 -21.11 -6.32 22.09
C GLN A 12 -20.99 -6.27 20.57
N PRO A 13 -22.08 -5.98 19.83
CA PRO A 13 -22.01 -5.76 18.39
C PRO A 13 -21.03 -4.64 18.02
N VAL A 14 -20.34 -4.81 16.88
CA VAL A 14 -19.34 -3.84 16.39
C VAL A 14 -19.94 -2.43 16.30
N GLU A 15 -21.13 -2.30 15.75
CA GLU A 15 -21.84 -1.04 15.56
C GLU A 15 -22.08 -0.32 16.90
N ALA A 16 -22.48 -1.05 17.93
CA ALA A 16 -22.70 -0.49 19.25
C ALA A 16 -21.39 -0.03 19.92
N ARG A 17 -20.30 -0.77 19.70
CA ARG A 17 -18.96 -0.41 20.18
C ARG A 17 -18.44 0.86 19.48
N VAL A 18 -18.65 0.95 18.16
CA VAL A 18 -18.26 2.12 17.35
C VAL A 18 -19.00 3.37 17.84
N GLU A 19 -20.31 3.33 17.99
CA GLU A 19 -21.08 4.50 18.42
C GLU A 19 -20.74 4.92 19.87
N ASP A 20 -20.53 3.97 20.79
CA ASP A 20 -20.08 4.28 22.14
C ASP A 20 -18.71 4.98 22.14
N LEU A 21 -17.75 4.46 21.36
CA LEU A 21 -16.42 5.04 21.27
C LEU A 21 -16.45 6.43 20.62
N LEU A 22 -17.15 6.56 19.48
CA LEU A 22 -17.29 7.82 18.75
C LEU A 22 -17.89 8.93 19.63
N SER A 23 -18.92 8.60 20.43
CA SER A 23 -19.57 9.56 21.33
C SER A 23 -18.64 10.11 22.43
N ARG A 24 -17.53 9.42 22.70
CA ARG A 24 -16.55 9.81 23.74
C ARG A 24 -15.37 10.62 23.17
N MET A 25 -15.22 10.67 21.84
CA MET A 25 -14.07 11.30 21.18
C MET A 25 -14.20 12.82 21.16
N THR A 26 -13.09 13.51 21.44
CA THR A 26 -12.97 14.94 21.16
C THR A 26 -12.79 15.17 19.65
N LEU A 27 -12.95 16.40 19.21
CA LEU A 27 -12.77 16.77 17.81
C LEU A 27 -11.34 16.51 17.33
N GLU A 28 -10.34 16.74 18.19
CA GLU A 28 -8.93 16.45 17.92
C GLU A 28 -8.66 14.94 17.79
N GLU A 29 -9.25 14.14 18.66
CA GLU A 29 -9.15 12.67 18.58
C GLU A 29 -9.82 12.11 17.32
N LYS A 30 -10.97 12.68 16.91
CA LYS A 30 -11.62 12.34 15.63
C LYS A 30 -10.69 12.64 14.46
N ALA A 31 -10.15 13.85 14.38
CA ALA A 31 -9.21 14.24 13.31
C ALA A 31 -7.95 13.37 13.31
N ALA A 32 -7.41 13.01 14.47
CA ALA A 32 -6.25 12.14 14.57
C ALA A 32 -6.49 10.75 13.95
N GLN A 33 -7.70 10.19 14.02
CA GLN A 33 -8.02 8.92 13.37
C GLN A 33 -8.00 9.00 11.83
N LEU A 34 -8.19 10.19 11.27
CA LEU A 34 -8.19 10.40 9.82
C LEU A 34 -6.77 10.54 9.23
N CYS A 35 -5.75 10.57 10.08
CA CYS A 35 -4.38 10.87 9.69
C CYS A 35 -3.51 9.62 9.58
N GLY A 36 -2.65 9.60 8.54
CA GLY A 36 -1.45 8.76 8.49
C GLY A 36 -0.23 9.45 9.10
N ASP A 37 0.81 8.69 9.41
CA ASP A 37 2.17 9.17 9.69
C ASP A 37 3.20 8.09 9.30
N LEU A 38 4.46 8.48 9.19
CA LEU A 38 5.58 7.60 8.84
C LEU A 38 6.38 7.22 10.10
N ALA A 39 6.80 5.97 10.16
CA ALA A 39 7.55 5.44 11.30
C ALA A 39 8.86 6.21 11.58
N ALA A 40 9.51 6.74 10.54
CA ALA A 40 10.73 7.55 10.65
C ALA A 40 10.59 8.76 11.59
N SER A 41 9.37 9.25 11.78
CA SER A 41 9.13 10.43 12.63
C SER A 41 9.24 10.13 14.15
N PHE A 42 9.32 8.85 14.55
CA PHE A 42 9.41 8.43 15.95
C PHE A 42 10.26 7.17 16.19
N ILE A 43 10.84 6.60 15.13
CA ILE A 43 11.82 5.50 15.23
C ILE A 43 13.18 6.04 14.79
N VAL A 44 14.17 5.94 15.69
CA VAL A 44 15.54 6.39 15.45
C VAL A 44 16.50 5.23 15.80
N ASP A 45 17.38 4.87 14.83
CA ASP A 45 18.33 3.76 14.96
C ASP A 45 17.69 2.46 15.50
N GLY A 46 16.54 2.09 14.90
CA GLY A 46 15.79 0.89 15.25
C GLY A 46 15.15 0.92 16.65
N LYS A 47 15.02 2.11 17.26
CA LYS A 47 14.44 2.28 18.60
C LYS A 47 13.28 3.26 18.57
N LEU A 48 12.22 2.93 19.29
CA LEU A 48 11.08 3.81 19.48
C LEU A 48 11.45 4.98 20.39
N SER A 49 11.14 6.21 19.97
CA SER A 49 11.24 7.39 20.80
C SER A 49 9.93 7.67 21.52
N HIS A 50 9.86 7.33 22.80
CA HIS A 50 8.68 7.57 23.62
C HIS A 50 8.32 9.08 23.70
N GLU A 51 9.32 9.94 23.79
CA GLU A 51 9.12 11.41 23.81
C GLU A 51 8.42 11.89 22.52
N ALA A 52 8.87 11.39 21.35
CA ALA A 52 8.25 11.73 20.07
C ALA A 52 6.82 11.20 19.96
N LEU A 53 6.53 10.01 20.52
CA LEU A 53 5.16 9.48 20.55
C LEU A 53 4.23 10.37 21.39
N VAL A 54 4.65 10.74 22.59
CA VAL A 54 3.84 11.60 23.48
C VAL A 54 3.58 12.97 22.83
N GLU A 55 4.61 13.57 22.20
CA GLU A 55 4.47 14.86 21.53
C GLU A 55 3.48 14.81 20.36
N LYS A 56 3.59 13.76 19.51
CA LYS A 56 2.84 13.69 18.25
C LYS A 56 1.43 13.08 18.40
N PHE A 57 1.27 12.10 19.28
CA PHE A 57 0.11 11.20 19.28
C PHE A 57 -0.69 11.21 20.59
N LYS A 58 -0.59 12.27 21.37
CA LYS A 58 -1.37 12.43 22.62
C LYS A 58 -2.89 12.28 22.43
N ASP A 59 -3.40 12.63 21.24
CA ASP A 59 -4.82 12.53 20.87
C ASP A 59 -5.13 11.19 20.14
N GLY A 60 -4.23 10.20 20.22
CA GLY A 60 -4.30 8.97 19.46
C GLY A 60 -3.87 9.18 17.99
N HIS A 61 -4.06 8.13 17.17
CA HIS A 61 -3.70 8.20 15.73
C HIS A 61 -4.41 7.14 14.91
N GLY A 62 -4.65 7.43 13.60
CA GLY A 62 -5.34 6.52 12.70
C GLY A 62 -4.48 5.35 12.26
N ARG A 63 -3.33 5.66 11.66
CA ARG A 63 -2.46 4.66 11.04
C ARG A 63 -1.02 5.12 10.89
N ILE A 64 -0.10 4.15 10.87
CA ILE A 64 1.29 4.35 10.46
C ILE A 64 1.46 3.70 9.09
N THR A 65 1.86 4.49 8.09
CA THR A 65 1.97 4.07 6.70
C THR A 65 3.39 3.61 6.36
N GLN A 66 3.54 2.81 5.29
CA GLN A 66 4.82 2.24 4.87
C GLN A 66 5.56 1.53 6.01
N TYR A 67 4.81 0.91 6.92
CA TYR A 67 5.34 0.37 8.16
C TYR A 67 6.32 -0.80 7.96
N SER A 68 6.21 -1.54 6.86
CA SER A 68 7.17 -2.58 6.49
C SER A 68 8.61 -2.09 6.37
N LEU A 69 8.85 -0.79 6.16
CA LEU A 69 10.18 -0.20 6.16
C LEU A 69 10.91 -0.37 7.50
N VAL A 70 10.18 -0.50 8.62
CA VAL A 70 10.74 -0.85 9.94
C VAL A 70 11.28 -2.29 9.95
N GLY A 71 10.75 -3.16 9.10
CA GLY A 71 11.10 -4.58 9.01
C GLY A 71 12.23 -4.91 8.03
N LEU A 72 12.94 -3.93 7.49
CA LEU A 72 14.02 -4.19 6.51
C LEU A 72 15.22 -4.91 7.12
N VAL A 73 15.50 -4.69 8.40
CA VAL A 73 16.64 -5.29 9.09
C VAL A 73 16.30 -6.70 9.59
N SER A 74 15.20 -6.86 10.32
CA SER A 74 14.77 -8.18 10.80
C SER A 74 13.28 -8.22 11.18
N PRO A 75 12.62 -9.40 11.05
CA PRO A 75 11.24 -9.60 11.49
C PRO A 75 11.06 -9.41 13.00
N LYS A 76 12.08 -9.76 13.79
CA LYS A 76 12.02 -9.60 15.24
C LYS A 76 11.99 -8.14 15.65
N GLN A 77 12.81 -7.30 15.01
CA GLN A 77 12.87 -5.87 15.30
C GLN A 77 11.52 -5.19 15.07
N ILE A 78 10.91 -5.41 13.90
CA ILE A 78 9.59 -4.79 13.61
C ILE A 78 8.52 -5.29 14.59
N ALA A 79 8.51 -6.57 14.96
CA ALA A 79 7.52 -7.11 15.89
C ALA A 79 7.69 -6.54 17.33
N GLU A 80 8.93 -6.38 17.79
CA GLU A 80 9.23 -5.74 19.08
C GLU A 80 8.80 -4.26 19.09
N ILE A 81 9.09 -3.53 18.03
CA ILE A 81 8.67 -2.13 17.86
C ILE A 81 7.15 -2.04 17.77
N THR A 82 6.50 -2.94 17.03
CA THR A 82 5.03 -3.03 16.94
C THR A 82 4.41 -3.16 18.33
N ASN A 83 4.92 -4.07 19.15
CA ASN A 83 4.36 -4.29 20.50
C ASN A 83 4.52 -3.05 21.39
N GLN A 84 5.68 -2.38 21.35
CA GLN A 84 5.90 -1.14 22.09
C GLN A 84 5.00 0.00 21.59
N LEU A 85 4.82 0.12 20.27
CA LEU A 85 3.96 1.13 19.66
C LEU A 85 2.49 0.92 20.03
N GLN A 86 2.01 -0.31 19.95
CA GLN A 86 0.63 -0.65 20.35
C GLN A 86 0.42 -0.46 21.85
N ASP A 87 1.43 -0.79 22.67
CA ASP A 87 1.36 -0.56 24.13
C ASP A 87 1.13 0.93 24.46
N PHE A 88 1.88 1.82 23.78
CA PHE A 88 1.66 3.27 23.91
C PHE A 88 0.21 3.67 23.53
N PHE A 89 -0.29 3.24 22.36
CA PHE A 89 -1.62 3.64 21.93
C PHE A 89 -2.73 3.07 22.81
N VAL A 90 -2.61 1.83 23.26
CA VAL A 90 -3.63 1.15 24.07
C VAL A 90 -3.61 1.62 25.53
N ASN A 91 -2.43 1.84 26.11
CA ASN A 91 -2.28 2.05 27.55
C ASN A 91 -1.97 3.49 27.96
N GLU A 92 -1.44 4.33 27.05
CA GLU A 92 -1.02 5.68 27.39
C GLU A 92 -1.90 6.77 26.74
N THR A 93 -2.75 6.43 25.73
CA THR A 93 -3.72 7.38 25.18
C THR A 93 -5.05 7.29 25.91
N ARG A 94 -5.81 8.37 25.93
CA ARG A 94 -7.04 8.51 26.72
C ARG A 94 -8.09 7.43 26.42
N LEU A 95 -8.28 7.07 25.15
CA LEU A 95 -9.30 6.11 24.71
C LEU A 95 -8.74 4.72 24.44
N GLY A 96 -7.43 4.56 24.39
CA GLY A 96 -6.79 3.27 24.17
C GLY A 96 -7.13 2.68 22.79
N ILE A 97 -7.20 3.50 21.75
CA ILE A 97 -7.49 3.07 20.37
C ILE A 97 -6.20 2.56 19.72
N PRO A 98 -6.08 1.26 19.37
CA PRO A 98 -4.89 0.75 18.72
C PRO A 98 -4.70 1.37 17.35
N VAL A 99 -3.43 1.57 16.94
CA VAL A 99 -3.08 2.15 15.65
C VAL A 99 -3.06 1.09 14.54
N ALA A 100 -3.57 1.41 13.35
CA ALA A 100 -3.43 0.53 12.19
C ALA A 100 -2.03 0.65 11.59
N LEU A 101 -1.36 -0.48 11.33
CA LEU A 101 -0.04 -0.53 10.71
C LEU A 101 -0.20 -0.95 9.26
N GLN A 102 0.21 -0.08 8.32
CA GLN A 102 -0.13 -0.17 6.91
C GLN A 102 1.11 -0.43 6.04
N SER A 103 0.99 -1.34 5.09
CA SER A 103 2.04 -1.69 4.14
C SER A 103 1.48 -1.96 2.73
N GLU A 104 2.35 -2.08 1.72
CA GLU A 104 1.94 -2.29 0.33
C GLU A 104 1.37 -3.70 0.08
N ASN A 105 2.13 -4.73 0.35
CA ASN A 105 1.72 -6.15 0.33
C ASN A 105 1.27 -6.72 -1.03
N LEU A 106 1.62 -6.10 -2.17
CA LEU A 106 1.18 -6.57 -3.49
C LEU A 106 1.73 -7.96 -3.86
N CYS A 107 3.04 -8.13 -3.70
CA CYS A 107 3.79 -9.32 -4.16
C CYS A 107 4.56 -9.98 -3.03
N GLY A 108 4.03 -9.94 -1.82
CA GLY A 108 4.61 -10.45 -0.58
C GLY A 108 4.55 -9.43 0.55
N TYR A 109 4.86 -9.85 1.77
CA TYR A 109 5.22 -8.95 2.85
C TYR A 109 6.57 -8.28 2.50
N PRO A 110 6.63 -6.93 2.29
CA PRO A 110 7.82 -6.29 1.75
C PRO A 110 8.86 -5.94 2.82
N GLY A 111 9.19 -6.89 3.68
CA GLY A 111 10.21 -6.82 4.72
C GLY A 111 11.05 -8.09 4.77
N ALA A 112 12.06 -8.11 5.64
CA ALA A 112 12.94 -9.25 5.80
C ALA A 112 12.15 -10.51 6.19
N GLY A 113 12.43 -11.62 5.54
CA GLY A 113 11.79 -12.92 5.79
C GLY A 113 10.45 -13.14 5.09
N GLY A 114 9.90 -12.15 4.40
CA GLY A 114 8.69 -12.30 3.61
C GLY A 114 8.89 -13.16 2.36
N THR A 115 7.87 -13.94 1.99
CA THR A 115 7.86 -14.71 0.75
C THR A 115 7.69 -13.78 -0.44
N LEU A 116 8.53 -13.94 -1.47
CA LEU A 116 8.43 -13.21 -2.73
C LEU A 116 7.50 -13.95 -3.69
N PHE A 117 6.54 -13.23 -4.25
CA PHE A 117 5.64 -13.73 -5.27
C PHE A 117 5.87 -12.99 -6.60
N PRO A 118 5.52 -13.62 -7.74
CA PRO A 118 5.47 -12.94 -9.02
C PRO A 118 4.55 -11.70 -8.98
N ALA A 119 4.78 -10.76 -9.91
CA ALA A 119 3.92 -9.59 -10.07
C ALA A 119 2.46 -9.98 -10.36
N GLN A 120 1.51 -9.11 -10.03
CA GLN A 120 0.08 -9.43 -10.18
C GLN A 120 -0.31 -9.71 -11.64
N ILE A 121 0.36 -9.12 -12.62
CA ILE A 121 0.16 -9.47 -14.04
C ILE A 121 0.47 -10.95 -14.33
N ASN A 122 1.45 -11.53 -13.64
CA ASN A 122 1.75 -12.97 -13.74
C ASN A 122 0.65 -13.81 -13.08
N VAL A 123 0.11 -13.34 -11.93
CA VAL A 123 -1.02 -14.02 -11.28
C VAL A 123 -2.24 -13.99 -12.20
N GLY A 124 -2.54 -12.85 -12.83
CA GLY A 124 -3.59 -12.73 -13.85
C GLY A 124 -3.39 -13.70 -15.03
N ALA A 125 -2.16 -13.89 -15.50
CA ALA A 125 -1.83 -14.79 -16.61
C ALA A 125 -2.06 -16.28 -16.28
N THR A 126 -2.22 -16.66 -15.01
CA THR A 126 -2.59 -18.05 -14.63
C THR A 126 -4.05 -18.38 -14.91
N TRP A 127 -4.94 -17.39 -14.94
CA TRP A 127 -6.40 -17.55 -15.01
C TRP A 127 -6.99 -18.38 -13.86
N GLU A 128 -6.26 -18.51 -12.74
CA GLU A 128 -6.67 -19.24 -11.54
C GLU A 128 -6.86 -18.26 -10.35
N PRO A 129 -8.06 -17.71 -10.11
CA PRO A 129 -8.30 -16.78 -9.00
C PRO A 129 -7.98 -17.37 -7.62
N GLU A 130 -8.10 -18.68 -7.46
CA GLU A 130 -7.77 -19.40 -6.24
C GLU A 130 -6.28 -19.24 -5.86
N LEU A 131 -5.39 -19.08 -6.86
CA LEU A 131 -3.98 -18.79 -6.60
C LEU A 131 -3.77 -17.37 -6.04
N ALA A 132 -4.60 -16.41 -6.43
CA ALA A 132 -4.58 -15.08 -5.82
C ALA A 132 -5.01 -15.14 -4.35
N GLU A 133 -6.00 -15.98 -3.99
CA GLU A 133 -6.42 -16.19 -2.60
C GLU A 133 -5.35 -16.90 -1.78
N GLU A 134 -4.75 -17.97 -2.31
CA GLU A 134 -3.68 -18.70 -1.65
C GLU A 134 -2.45 -17.81 -1.40
N MET A 135 -2.04 -17.04 -2.42
CA MET A 135 -0.96 -16.05 -2.33
C MET A 135 -1.26 -15.00 -1.27
N SER A 136 -2.41 -14.35 -1.32
CA SER A 136 -2.77 -13.27 -0.40
C SER A 136 -2.99 -13.78 1.03
N SER A 137 -3.43 -15.02 1.20
CA SER A 137 -3.52 -15.66 2.52
C SER A 137 -2.14 -15.82 3.16
N ILE A 138 -1.15 -16.22 2.39
CA ILE A 138 0.25 -16.30 2.85
C ILE A 138 0.78 -14.90 3.21
N ILE A 139 0.57 -13.93 2.33
CA ILE A 139 0.99 -12.54 2.56
C ILE A 139 0.33 -11.97 3.83
N GLY A 140 -0.96 -12.25 4.02
CA GLY A 140 -1.70 -11.83 5.21
C GLY A 140 -1.16 -12.44 6.50
N GLN A 141 -0.85 -13.74 6.51
CA GLN A 141 -0.25 -14.42 7.65
C GLN A 141 1.10 -13.81 8.03
N GLU A 142 1.98 -13.59 7.04
CA GLU A 142 3.29 -13.00 7.24
C GLU A 142 3.20 -11.56 7.77
N SER A 143 2.31 -10.78 7.15
CA SER A 143 2.06 -9.39 7.55
C SER A 143 1.50 -9.30 8.97
N ARG A 144 0.53 -10.14 9.29
CA ARG A 144 -0.09 -10.16 10.62
C ARG A 144 0.90 -10.58 11.71
N ALA A 145 1.82 -11.49 11.40
CA ALA A 145 2.85 -11.95 12.34
C ALA A 145 3.78 -10.81 12.80
N VAL A 146 4.06 -9.83 11.96
CA VAL A 146 4.85 -8.64 12.29
C VAL A 146 3.99 -7.42 12.67
N GLY A 147 2.66 -7.61 12.78
CA GLY A 147 1.70 -6.61 13.25
C GLY A 147 1.12 -5.69 12.18
N ILE A 148 1.39 -5.92 10.91
CA ILE A 148 0.70 -5.20 9.83
C ILE A 148 -0.76 -5.63 9.80
N THR A 149 -1.66 -4.65 9.84
CA THR A 149 -3.11 -4.85 9.92
C THR A 149 -3.88 -4.21 8.77
N SER A 150 -3.16 -3.52 7.87
CA SER A 150 -3.75 -2.87 6.70
C SER A 150 -2.80 -2.99 5.49
N ALA A 151 -3.31 -3.46 4.36
CA ALA A 151 -2.59 -3.66 3.12
C ALA A 151 -3.09 -2.69 2.05
N MET A 152 -2.18 -1.93 1.41
CA MET A 152 -2.49 -1.07 0.25
C MET A 152 -2.53 -1.90 -1.03
N SER A 153 -3.37 -2.92 -1.04
CA SER A 153 -3.58 -3.91 -2.09
C SER A 153 -4.98 -4.53 -1.98
N PRO A 154 -5.49 -5.16 -3.06
CA PRO A 154 -4.90 -5.39 -4.38
C PRO A 154 -4.93 -4.17 -5.30
N VAL A 155 -4.12 -4.23 -6.40
CA VAL A 155 -4.26 -3.30 -7.54
C VAL A 155 -5.22 -3.92 -8.55
N ILE A 156 -6.44 -3.39 -8.61
CA ILE A 156 -7.52 -3.87 -9.48
C ILE A 156 -7.92 -2.83 -10.54
N ASP A 157 -6.95 -1.98 -10.92
CA ASP A 157 -7.06 -1.14 -12.10
C ASP A 157 -7.22 -2.00 -13.36
N VAL A 158 -8.12 -1.59 -14.26
CA VAL A 158 -8.22 -2.16 -15.61
C VAL A 158 -7.20 -1.46 -16.49
N SER A 159 -6.12 -2.16 -16.89
CA SER A 159 -5.02 -1.59 -17.65
C SER A 159 -5.07 -2.00 -19.12
N ARG A 160 -5.55 -1.10 -19.99
CA ARG A 160 -5.64 -1.32 -21.44
C ARG A 160 -4.49 -0.65 -22.22
N ASP A 161 -3.82 0.33 -21.61
CA ASP A 161 -2.68 1.02 -22.22
C ASP A 161 -1.36 0.52 -21.61
N PRO A 162 -0.55 -0.29 -22.34
CA PRO A 162 0.69 -0.84 -21.81
C PRO A 162 1.80 0.20 -21.61
N ARG A 163 1.58 1.47 -22.02
CA ARG A 163 2.50 2.57 -21.72
C ARG A 163 2.42 3.01 -20.27
N TRP A 164 1.33 2.69 -19.57
CA TRP A 164 1.22 2.96 -18.15
C TRP A 164 2.24 2.12 -17.36
N GLY A 165 3.19 2.79 -16.71
CA GLY A 165 4.34 2.14 -16.07
C GLY A 165 3.99 1.17 -14.93
N ARG A 166 2.73 1.18 -14.46
CA ARG A 166 2.22 0.33 -13.37
C ARG A 166 1.35 -0.83 -13.85
N THR A 167 1.25 -1.06 -15.17
CA THR A 167 0.50 -2.19 -15.75
C THR A 167 0.87 -3.54 -15.11
N TYR A 168 2.16 -3.76 -14.77
CA TYR A 168 2.63 -5.00 -14.15
C TYR A 168 2.04 -5.24 -12.74
N GLU A 169 1.55 -4.19 -12.08
CA GLU A 169 0.90 -4.29 -10.77
C GLU A 169 -0.54 -4.80 -10.86
N THR A 170 -1.14 -4.81 -12.06
CA THR A 170 -2.53 -5.20 -12.32
C THR A 170 -2.64 -6.64 -12.76
N TYR A 171 -3.85 -7.18 -12.77
CA TYR A 171 -4.15 -8.51 -13.31
C TYR A 171 -4.39 -8.50 -14.82
N GLY A 172 -4.30 -7.36 -15.52
CA GLY A 172 -4.43 -7.24 -16.97
C GLY A 172 -5.46 -6.22 -17.45
N GLU A 173 -6.13 -6.51 -18.58
CA GLU A 173 -7.05 -5.60 -19.25
C GLU A 173 -8.53 -6.05 -19.18
N ASP A 174 -8.79 -7.31 -18.82
CA ASP A 174 -10.13 -7.86 -18.74
C ASP A 174 -10.75 -7.61 -17.37
N GLN A 175 -11.81 -6.80 -17.33
CA GLN A 175 -12.47 -6.40 -16.09
C GLN A 175 -13.06 -7.57 -15.29
N TYR A 176 -13.51 -8.65 -15.96
CA TYR A 176 -14.05 -9.81 -15.28
C TYR A 176 -12.95 -10.63 -14.59
N LEU A 177 -11.85 -10.89 -15.29
CA LEU A 177 -10.69 -11.56 -14.71
C LEU A 177 -10.14 -10.77 -13.52
N ILE A 178 -9.99 -9.44 -13.67
CA ILE A 178 -9.54 -8.55 -12.59
C ILE A 178 -10.49 -8.63 -11.40
N SER A 179 -11.81 -8.63 -11.63
CA SER A 179 -12.80 -8.78 -10.57
C SER A 179 -12.62 -10.09 -9.80
N GLN A 180 -12.48 -11.21 -10.51
CA GLN A 180 -12.31 -12.51 -9.88
C GLN A 180 -11.00 -12.60 -9.08
N MET A 181 -9.89 -12.13 -9.66
CA MET A 181 -8.60 -12.06 -8.96
C MET A 181 -8.67 -11.16 -7.72
N GLY A 182 -9.31 -9.98 -7.84
CA GLY A 182 -9.49 -9.04 -6.75
C GLY A 182 -10.33 -9.59 -5.60
N ILE A 183 -11.45 -10.25 -5.90
CA ILE A 183 -12.33 -10.91 -4.92
C ILE A 183 -11.52 -11.93 -4.11
N HIS A 184 -10.79 -12.80 -4.78
CA HIS A 184 -10.01 -13.86 -4.16
C HIS A 184 -8.84 -13.30 -3.34
N TYR A 185 -8.15 -12.29 -3.87
CA TYR A 185 -7.10 -11.60 -3.12
C TYR A 185 -7.63 -10.98 -1.80
N VAL A 186 -8.75 -10.27 -1.87
CA VAL A 186 -9.39 -9.65 -0.68
C VAL A 186 -9.78 -10.70 0.34
N ARG A 187 -10.39 -11.80 -0.08
CA ARG A 187 -10.75 -12.91 0.82
C ARG A 187 -9.52 -13.49 1.52
N GLY A 188 -8.48 -13.83 0.78
CA GLY A 188 -7.27 -14.40 1.35
C GLY A 188 -6.63 -13.50 2.41
N MET A 189 -6.48 -12.22 2.10
CA MET A 189 -5.88 -11.23 3.00
C MET A 189 -6.76 -10.96 4.24
N GLN A 190 -8.04 -10.65 4.02
CA GLN A 190 -8.94 -10.23 5.09
C GLN A 190 -9.29 -11.37 6.06
N ASN A 191 -9.25 -12.63 5.61
CA ASN A 191 -9.40 -13.81 6.45
C ASN A 191 -8.21 -13.99 7.43
N GLN A 192 -7.08 -13.33 7.19
CA GLN A 192 -5.94 -13.29 8.11
C GLN A 192 -5.97 -12.09 9.07
N GLY A 193 -7.07 -11.31 9.08
CA GLY A 193 -7.19 -10.13 9.93
C GLY A 193 -6.44 -8.89 9.40
N VAL A 194 -6.04 -8.88 8.13
CA VAL A 194 -5.41 -7.73 7.47
C VAL A 194 -6.43 -7.07 6.54
N SER A 195 -6.76 -5.81 6.79
CA SER A 195 -7.67 -4.99 5.98
C SER A 195 -7.09 -4.75 4.59
N CYS A 196 -7.87 -4.91 3.52
CA CYS A 196 -7.48 -4.55 2.17
C CYS A 196 -7.90 -3.13 1.80
N ILE A 197 -7.04 -2.45 1.04
CA ILE A 197 -7.31 -1.18 0.38
C ILE A 197 -7.13 -1.40 -1.11
N ALA A 198 -8.23 -1.69 -1.81
CA ALA A 198 -8.17 -1.86 -3.26
C ALA A 198 -7.85 -0.54 -3.95
N LYS A 199 -7.00 -0.58 -4.98
CA LYS A 199 -6.48 0.60 -5.62
C LYS A 199 -6.33 0.42 -7.13
N HIS A 200 -6.37 1.50 -7.90
CA HIS A 200 -6.56 2.91 -7.48
C HIS A 200 -7.90 3.41 -8.02
N PHE A 201 -8.83 3.68 -7.15
CA PHE A 201 -10.17 4.13 -7.53
C PHE A 201 -10.09 5.57 -8.06
N LEU A 202 -10.34 5.91 -9.31
CA LEU A 202 -10.93 5.14 -10.37
C LEU A 202 -10.32 5.56 -11.72
N GLY A 203 -10.14 4.60 -12.66
CA GLY A 203 -9.71 4.91 -14.04
C GLY A 203 -8.26 5.36 -14.20
N TYR A 204 -7.38 5.00 -13.26
CA TYR A 204 -6.00 5.47 -13.19
C TYR A 204 -5.11 4.94 -14.32
N ALA A 205 -5.33 3.72 -14.77
CA ALA A 205 -4.54 3.12 -15.85
C ALA A 205 -4.82 3.72 -17.25
N GLU A 206 -5.85 4.59 -17.37
CA GLU A 206 -6.25 5.24 -18.62
C GLU A 206 -5.81 6.71 -18.70
N THR A 207 -4.82 7.11 -17.93
CA THR A 207 -4.23 8.44 -18.00
C THR A 207 -3.57 8.70 -19.34
N GLN A 208 -3.61 9.94 -19.79
CA GLN A 208 -3.05 10.35 -21.09
C GLN A 208 -1.57 9.94 -21.22
N ALA A 209 -1.27 9.25 -22.32
CA ALA A 209 0.07 8.73 -22.65
C ALA A 209 0.67 7.79 -21.58
N GLY A 210 -0.13 7.23 -20.68
CA GLY A 210 0.33 6.38 -19.58
C GLY A 210 1.12 7.13 -18.49
N LEU A 211 1.00 8.45 -18.43
CA LEU A 211 1.72 9.27 -17.45
C LEU A 211 1.04 9.20 -16.07
N ASN A 212 1.85 9.08 -15.04
CA ASN A 212 1.38 8.75 -13.68
C ASN A 212 0.41 9.76 -13.04
N THR A 213 0.44 11.03 -13.44
CA THR A 213 -0.41 12.09 -12.86
C THR A 213 -1.15 12.87 -13.94
N ALA A 214 -1.37 12.28 -15.11
CA ALA A 214 -2.06 12.95 -16.21
C ALA A 214 -3.58 12.80 -16.11
N THR A 215 -4.29 13.58 -16.92
CA THR A 215 -5.75 13.55 -17.05
C THR A 215 -6.22 12.18 -17.55
N THR A 216 -7.25 11.65 -16.93
CA THR A 216 -8.04 10.53 -17.43
C THR A 216 -9.23 11.05 -18.24
N ARG A 217 -9.35 10.62 -19.49
CA ARG A 217 -10.44 11.02 -20.38
C ARG A 217 -11.37 9.86 -20.69
N LEU A 218 -12.32 9.64 -19.81
CA LEU A 218 -13.35 8.62 -19.93
C LEU A 218 -14.73 9.28 -19.84
N ASN A 219 -15.69 8.74 -20.58
CA ASN A 219 -17.08 9.10 -20.38
C ASN A 219 -17.65 8.32 -19.17
N ASP A 220 -18.75 8.84 -18.60
CA ASP A 220 -19.36 8.27 -17.40
C ASP A 220 -19.72 6.78 -17.56
N ARG A 221 -20.28 6.43 -18.71
CA ARG A 221 -20.69 5.04 -18.97
C ARG A 221 -19.52 4.09 -18.90
N GLU A 222 -18.42 4.41 -19.56
CA GLU A 222 -17.20 3.59 -19.58
C GLU A 222 -16.55 3.54 -18.19
N LEU A 223 -16.52 4.69 -17.49
CA LEU A 223 -16.02 4.78 -16.13
C LEU A 223 -16.76 3.84 -15.19
N TYR A 224 -18.08 3.77 -15.29
CA TYR A 224 -18.92 2.97 -14.40
C TYR A 224 -18.98 1.49 -14.82
N GLU A 225 -19.20 1.21 -16.12
CA GLU A 225 -19.39 -0.16 -16.60
C GLU A 225 -18.08 -0.96 -16.70
N VAL A 226 -16.92 -0.31 -16.83
CA VAL A 226 -15.63 -0.97 -17.01
C VAL A 226 -14.75 -0.79 -15.77
N PHE A 227 -14.45 0.45 -15.39
CA PHE A 227 -13.42 0.73 -14.39
C PHE A 227 -13.92 0.60 -12.96
N ALA A 228 -15.20 0.87 -12.68
CA ALA A 228 -15.78 0.66 -11.34
C ALA A 228 -16.09 -0.81 -11.05
N THR A 229 -16.35 -1.62 -12.07
CA THR A 229 -16.79 -3.03 -11.93
C THR A 229 -15.89 -3.87 -11.03
N PRO A 230 -14.54 -3.87 -11.14
CA PRO A 230 -13.71 -4.67 -10.24
C PRO A 230 -13.79 -4.24 -8.78
N PHE A 231 -13.94 -2.94 -8.53
CA PHE A 231 -14.08 -2.39 -7.17
C PHE A 231 -15.43 -2.74 -6.54
N GLU A 232 -16.51 -2.62 -7.32
CA GLU A 232 -17.84 -3.03 -6.88
C GLU A 232 -17.91 -4.54 -6.61
N ALA A 233 -17.32 -5.36 -7.48
CA ALA A 233 -17.26 -6.81 -7.28
C ALA A 233 -16.47 -7.19 -6.01
N ALA A 234 -15.33 -6.55 -5.77
CA ALA A 234 -14.54 -6.77 -4.55
C ALA A 234 -15.30 -6.37 -3.28
N ASP A 235 -16.10 -5.29 -3.33
CA ASP A 235 -16.98 -4.90 -2.23
C ASP A 235 -18.10 -5.92 -2.02
N LYS A 236 -18.93 -6.13 -3.04
CA LYS A 236 -20.17 -6.93 -2.90
C LYS A 236 -19.89 -8.41 -2.63
N GLU A 237 -18.82 -8.99 -3.18
CA GLU A 237 -18.55 -10.41 -3.09
C GLU A 237 -17.49 -10.80 -2.04
N ALA A 238 -16.59 -9.87 -1.67
CA ALA A 238 -15.54 -10.13 -0.68
C ALA A 238 -15.59 -9.23 0.56
N GLY A 239 -16.50 -8.26 0.61
CA GLY A 239 -16.63 -7.34 1.75
C GLY A 239 -15.38 -6.49 1.94
N LEU A 240 -14.96 -5.82 0.88
CA LEU A 240 -13.77 -4.96 0.86
C LEU A 240 -13.83 -3.86 1.92
N ASP A 241 -12.79 -3.73 2.72
CA ASP A 241 -12.75 -2.74 3.81
C ASP A 241 -12.49 -1.31 3.35
N ALA A 242 -11.67 -1.13 2.30
CA ALA A 242 -11.28 0.21 1.86
C ALA A 242 -10.92 0.30 0.37
N MET A 243 -11.01 1.51 -0.16
CA MET A 243 -10.52 1.88 -1.49
C MET A 243 -9.58 3.08 -1.41
N MET A 244 -8.67 3.21 -2.38
CA MET A 244 -7.73 4.33 -2.48
C MET A 244 -8.03 5.15 -3.72
N ALA A 245 -8.31 6.47 -3.53
CA ALA A 245 -8.45 7.42 -4.61
C ALA A 245 -7.10 7.66 -5.30
N ASN A 246 -7.08 7.68 -6.63
CA ASN A 246 -5.86 7.79 -7.42
C ASN A 246 -5.30 9.22 -7.56
N TYR A 247 -4.16 9.37 -8.27
CA TYR A 247 -3.50 10.65 -8.52
C TYR A 247 -4.04 11.44 -9.72
N ALA A 248 -4.90 10.86 -10.54
CA ALA A 248 -5.33 11.49 -11.78
C ALA A 248 -6.43 12.55 -11.54
N GLU A 249 -6.69 13.33 -12.56
CA GLU A 249 -7.90 14.16 -12.65
C GLU A 249 -8.90 13.57 -13.64
N ILE A 250 -10.18 13.78 -13.37
CA ILE A 250 -11.30 13.49 -14.28
C ILE A 250 -12.14 14.75 -14.41
N ASP A 251 -12.40 15.18 -15.64
CA ASP A 251 -13.18 16.41 -15.93
C ASP A 251 -12.59 17.66 -15.25
N GLY A 252 -11.25 17.76 -15.15
CA GLY A 252 -10.56 18.92 -14.57
C GLY A 252 -10.52 18.98 -13.05
N LEU A 253 -10.97 17.91 -12.36
CA LEU A 253 -10.89 17.79 -10.90
C LEU A 253 -10.05 16.57 -10.51
N PRO A 254 -9.09 16.72 -9.56
CA PRO A 254 -8.43 15.58 -8.95
C PRO A 254 -9.46 14.60 -8.40
N VAL A 255 -9.25 13.30 -8.59
CA VAL A 255 -10.22 12.28 -8.13
C VAL A 255 -10.48 12.40 -6.63
N ILE A 256 -9.47 12.78 -5.84
CA ILE A 256 -9.59 12.96 -4.40
C ILE A 256 -10.54 14.10 -4.00
N ASP A 257 -10.70 15.13 -4.86
CA ASP A 257 -11.57 16.29 -4.64
C ASP A 257 -12.89 16.19 -5.42
N ASN A 258 -13.07 15.10 -6.18
CA ASN A 258 -14.21 14.96 -7.08
C ASN A 258 -15.39 14.28 -6.39
N LYS A 259 -16.34 15.09 -5.92
CA LYS A 259 -17.56 14.61 -5.25
C LYS A 259 -18.35 13.61 -6.12
N LYS A 260 -18.41 13.80 -7.44
CA LYS A 260 -19.09 12.89 -8.37
C LYS A 260 -18.53 11.46 -8.28
N ILE A 261 -17.21 11.34 -8.05
CA ILE A 261 -16.53 10.04 -7.89
C ILE A 261 -16.64 9.54 -6.45
N ALA A 262 -16.24 10.36 -5.48
CA ALA A 262 -16.07 9.92 -4.10
C ALA A 262 -17.39 9.82 -3.30
N ARG A 263 -18.47 10.50 -3.76
CA ARG A 263 -19.78 10.41 -3.13
C ARG A 263 -20.83 9.86 -4.09
N ASP A 264 -21.14 10.56 -5.19
CA ASP A 264 -22.29 10.20 -6.01
C ASP A 264 -22.13 8.78 -6.62
N LEU A 265 -20.93 8.43 -7.10
CA LEU A 265 -20.66 7.06 -7.56
C LEU A 265 -20.39 6.11 -6.37
N LEU A 266 -19.38 6.40 -5.55
CA LEU A 266 -18.90 5.45 -4.55
C LEU A 266 -19.94 5.17 -3.45
N ARG A 267 -20.59 6.23 -2.92
CA ARG A 267 -21.52 6.08 -1.79
C ARG A 267 -22.95 5.87 -2.22
N ASP A 268 -23.43 6.66 -3.22
CA ASP A 268 -24.86 6.66 -3.54
C ASP A 268 -25.22 5.57 -4.57
N GLN A 269 -24.35 5.25 -5.54
CA GLN A 269 -24.61 4.23 -6.56
C GLN A 269 -24.05 2.86 -6.20
N MET A 270 -22.76 2.80 -5.80
CA MET A 270 -22.12 1.53 -5.40
C MET A 270 -22.49 1.11 -3.97
N GLU A 271 -23.05 2.02 -3.15
CA GLU A 271 -23.40 1.79 -1.74
C GLU A 271 -22.20 1.25 -0.92
N PHE A 272 -21.00 1.74 -1.22
CA PHE A 272 -19.79 1.32 -0.51
C PHE A 272 -19.73 1.96 0.88
N GLU A 273 -19.73 1.13 1.92
CA GLU A 273 -19.68 1.56 3.32
C GLU A 273 -18.26 1.60 3.90
N GLY A 274 -17.29 1.05 3.21
CA GLY A 274 -15.89 1.03 3.64
C GLY A 274 -15.20 2.40 3.55
N MET A 275 -13.93 2.44 3.93
CA MET A 275 -13.12 3.67 3.97
C MET A 275 -12.60 4.04 2.58
N LEU A 276 -12.63 5.34 2.23
CA LEU A 276 -11.89 5.91 1.10
C LEU A 276 -10.65 6.64 1.62
N THR A 277 -9.46 6.17 1.26
CA THR A 277 -8.19 6.85 1.59
C THR A 277 -7.64 7.61 0.39
N SER A 278 -6.84 8.65 0.65
CA SER A 278 -6.01 9.24 -0.42
C SER A 278 -4.93 8.26 -0.86
N ASP A 279 -4.42 8.40 -2.07
CA ASP A 279 -3.09 7.89 -2.42
C ASP A 279 -2.00 8.75 -1.73
N GLY A 280 -0.75 8.28 -1.75
CA GLY A 280 0.36 8.94 -1.05
C GLY A 280 0.55 10.38 -1.50
N ALA A 281 0.30 11.34 -0.61
CA ALA A 281 0.36 12.78 -0.88
C ALA A 281 -0.61 13.28 -1.98
N ALA A 282 -1.66 12.53 -2.33
CA ALA A 282 -2.62 12.98 -3.35
C ALA A 282 -3.35 14.27 -2.94
N VAL A 283 -3.67 14.43 -1.64
CA VAL A 283 -4.26 15.68 -1.12
C VAL A 283 -3.33 16.87 -1.34
N LEU A 284 -2.03 16.71 -1.07
CA LEU A 284 -1.05 17.76 -1.30
C LEU A 284 -0.97 18.18 -2.78
N LYS A 285 -1.20 17.23 -3.73
CA LYS A 285 -1.20 17.53 -5.17
C LYS A 285 -2.32 18.47 -5.60
N SER A 286 -3.43 18.51 -4.90
CA SER A 286 -4.51 19.48 -5.15
C SER A 286 -4.02 20.93 -5.00
N TYR A 287 -3.08 21.16 -4.09
CA TYR A 287 -2.41 22.44 -3.89
C TYR A 287 -1.20 22.64 -4.82
N ASN A 288 -0.19 21.75 -4.73
CA ASN A 288 1.12 22.01 -5.35
C ASN A 288 1.19 21.64 -6.84
N TYR A 289 0.36 20.74 -7.33
CA TYR A 289 0.37 20.24 -8.71
C TYR A 289 -0.84 20.73 -9.52
N PHE A 290 -2.06 20.36 -9.10
CA PHE A 290 -3.30 20.68 -9.83
C PHE A 290 -3.76 22.13 -9.65
N LYS A 291 -3.28 22.83 -8.61
CA LYS A 291 -3.61 24.24 -8.32
C LYS A 291 -5.12 24.50 -8.16
N VAL A 292 -5.86 23.54 -7.59
CA VAL A 292 -7.30 23.68 -7.30
C VAL A 292 -7.57 24.16 -5.86
N ALA A 293 -6.55 24.22 -5.03
CA ALA A 293 -6.58 24.78 -3.69
C ALA A 293 -5.50 25.87 -3.52
N ASP A 294 -5.76 26.86 -2.67
CA ASP A 294 -4.85 27.98 -2.41
C ASP A 294 -3.79 27.63 -1.32
N SER A 295 -4.02 26.54 -0.59
CA SER A 295 -3.09 26.02 0.42
C SER A 295 -3.25 24.53 0.63
N TYR A 296 -2.25 23.89 1.27
CA TYR A 296 -2.35 22.48 1.65
C TYR A 296 -3.49 22.20 2.62
N TYR A 297 -3.77 23.11 3.54
CA TYR A 297 -4.89 22.97 4.49
C TYR A 297 -6.24 23.06 3.80
N GLU A 298 -6.38 23.95 2.81
CA GLU A 298 -7.59 24.02 1.98
C GLU A 298 -7.76 22.78 1.12
N ALA A 299 -6.67 22.23 0.56
CA ALA A 299 -6.72 20.95 -0.16
C ALA A 299 -7.32 19.83 0.74
N GLY A 300 -6.94 19.77 2.01
CA GLY A 300 -7.54 18.86 2.98
C GLY A 300 -9.03 19.09 3.21
N LEU A 301 -9.47 20.35 3.27
CA LEU A 301 -10.89 20.70 3.39
C LEU A 301 -11.68 20.26 2.15
N LEU A 302 -11.15 20.47 0.95
CA LEU A 302 -11.81 20.08 -0.32
C LEU A 302 -11.92 18.54 -0.40
N ALA A 303 -10.83 17.81 -0.15
CA ALA A 303 -10.82 16.36 -0.14
C ALA A 303 -11.81 15.79 0.89
N LYS A 304 -11.87 16.36 2.10
CA LYS A 304 -12.83 15.94 3.13
C LYS A 304 -14.28 16.18 2.71
N LYS A 305 -14.59 17.35 2.14
CA LYS A 305 -15.93 17.66 1.61
C LYS A 305 -16.31 16.76 0.43
N ALA A 306 -15.34 16.36 -0.39
CA ALA A 306 -15.56 15.43 -1.48
C ALA A 306 -15.88 14.00 -1.03
N GLY A 307 -15.43 13.59 0.16
CA GLY A 307 -15.73 12.26 0.72
C GLY A 307 -14.51 11.42 1.10
N CYS A 308 -13.30 11.97 1.04
CA CYS A 308 -12.09 11.31 1.51
C CYS A 308 -12.14 11.09 3.04
N ASP A 309 -11.86 9.87 3.49
CA ASP A 309 -11.91 9.52 4.90
C ASP A 309 -10.54 9.67 5.58
N THR A 310 -9.44 9.39 4.87
CA THR A 310 -8.11 9.45 5.48
C THR A 310 -7.06 10.01 4.52
N GLU A 311 -6.11 10.76 5.07
CA GLU A 311 -4.96 11.30 4.36
C GLU A 311 -3.69 10.51 4.68
N ILE A 312 -2.96 10.05 3.65
CA ILE A 312 -1.68 9.35 3.74
C ILE A 312 -0.61 9.98 2.81
N PRO A 313 0.72 9.78 3.02
CA PRO A 313 1.33 9.04 4.13
C PRO A 313 1.37 9.84 5.43
N VAL A 314 1.29 11.17 5.38
CA VAL A 314 1.24 12.08 6.53
C VAL A 314 -0.02 12.93 6.44
N GLY A 315 -0.87 12.85 7.45
CA GLY A 315 -2.16 13.52 7.49
C GLY A 315 -2.09 14.97 7.99
N ALA A 316 -1.15 15.78 7.49
CA ALA A 316 -0.94 17.12 8.02
C ALA A 316 -2.11 18.08 7.75
N SER A 317 -2.76 17.97 6.58
CA SER A 317 -3.93 18.81 6.28
C SER A 317 -5.17 18.35 7.05
N PHE A 318 -5.37 17.04 7.20
CA PHE A 318 -6.51 16.50 7.95
C PHE A 318 -6.39 16.75 9.46
N ARG A 319 -5.17 16.86 9.99
CA ARG A 319 -4.95 17.26 11.37
C ARG A 319 -5.44 18.70 11.65
N ASN A 320 -5.56 19.52 10.60
CA ASN A 320 -6.09 20.89 10.69
C ASN A 320 -7.63 20.98 10.59
N LEU A 321 -8.33 19.90 10.23
CA LEU A 321 -9.80 19.90 10.04
C LEU A 321 -10.58 20.42 11.26
N PRO A 322 -10.15 20.21 12.53
CA PRO A 322 -10.79 20.82 13.71
C PRO A 322 -10.96 22.34 13.62
N ASN A 323 -10.01 23.03 12.97
CA ASN A 323 -10.11 24.49 12.81
C ASN A 323 -11.27 24.88 11.88
N TYR A 324 -11.49 24.12 10.81
CA TYR A 324 -12.60 24.33 9.87
C TYR A 324 -13.96 23.96 10.49
N VAL A 325 -14.00 22.96 11.39
CA VAL A 325 -15.24 22.68 12.15
C VAL A 325 -15.55 23.82 13.10
N LYS A 326 -14.55 24.32 13.84
CA LYS A 326 -14.72 25.44 14.79
C LYS A 326 -15.12 26.75 14.11
N SER A 327 -14.67 26.98 12.87
CA SER A 327 -15.07 28.17 12.09
C SER A 327 -16.44 28.00 11.41
N GLY A 328 -17.01 26.80 11.38
CA GLY A 328 -18.28 26.50 10.72
C GLY A 328 -18.17 26.24 9.20
N GLU A 329 -16.93 26.12 8.68
CA GLU A 329 -16.68 25.82 7.26
C GLU A 329 -16.80 24.33 6.92
N LEU A 330 -16.68 23.46 7.94
CA LEU A 330 -16.82 22.01 7.81
C LEU A 330 -17.83 21.50 8.86
N ASP A 331 -18.77 20.65 8.45
CA ASP A 331 -19.68 19.97 9.37
C ASP A 331 -18.93 18.82 10.09
N GLU A 332 -19.00 18.79 11.43
CA GLU A 332 -18.41 17.73 12.25
C GLU A 332 -18.93 16.34 11.87
N ALA A 333 -20.18 16.25 11.40
CA ALA A 333 -20.78 14.99 10.96
C ALA A 333 -19.93 14.29 9.85
N LEU A 334 -19.19 15.04 9.02
CA LEU A 334 -18.31 14.47 8.01
C LEU A 334 -17.07 13.81 8.64
N LEU A 335 -16.61 14.28 9.79
CA LEU A 335 -15.55 13.60 10.55
C LEU A 335 -16.12 12.32 11.20
N ASP A 336 -17.32 12.41 11.78
CA ASP A 336 -17.99 11.28 12.42
C ASP A 336 -18.22 10.12 11.43
N GLU A 337 -18.66 10.41 10.22
CA GLU A 337 -18.77 9.41 9.15
C GLU A 337 -17.45 8.67 8.90
N SER A 338 -16.34 9.40 8.79
CA SER A 338 -15.03 8.81 8.53
C SER A 338 -14.51 8.02 9.72
N VAL A 339 -14.62 8.56 10.92
CA VAL A 339 -14.22 7.86 12.15
C VAL A 339 -15.01 6.57 12.31
N ARG A 340 -16.33 6.60 12.05
CA ARG A 340 -17.18 5.41 12.10
C ARG A 340 -16.65 4.30 11.19
N ARG A 341 -16.32 4.61 9.94
CA ARG A 341 -15.74 3.65 8.98
C ARG A 341 -14.41 3.08 9.48
N ILE A 342 -13.52 3.95 9.95
CA ILE A 342 -12.19 3.56 10.45
C ILE A 342 -12.31 2.64 11.67
N LEU A 343 -13.12 3.01 12.64
CA LEU A 343 -13.33 2.22 13.85
C LEU A 343 -13.99 0.88 13.54
N THR A 344 -14.98 0.86 12.62
CA THR A 344 -15.61 -0.37 12.16
C THR A 344 -14.59 -1.36 11.63
N ILE A 345 -13.64 -0.91 10.77
CA ILE A 345 -12.56 -1.76 10.24
C ILE A 345 -11.67 -2.27 11.38
N LYS A 346 -11.23 -1.38 12.30
CA LYS A 346 -10.38 -1.77 13.44
C LYS A 346 -11.05 -2.85 14.32
N PHE A 347 -12.34 -2.72 14.60
CA PHE A 347 -13.11 -3.71 15.36
C PHE A 347 -13.31 -5.02 14.56
N LYS A 348 -13.76 -4.94 13.30
CA LYS A 348 -13.99 -6.12 12.45
C LYS A 348 -12.72 -6.95 12.25
N ARG A 349 -11.56 -6.31 12.17
CA ARG A 349 -10.25 -7.00 11.99
C ARG A 349 -9.60 -7.42 13.31
N GLY A 350 -10.30 -7.26 14.45
CA GLY A 350 -9.87 -7.74 15.76
C GLY A 350 -8.69 -6.97 16.35
N LEU A 351 -8.44 -5.74 15.87
CA LEU A 351 -7.29 -4.95 16.34
C LEU A 351 -7.42 -4.54 17.81
N PHE A 352 -8.65 -4.34 18.31
CA PHE A 352 -8.90 -4.06 19.72
C PHE A 352 -8.69 -5.26 20.63
N GLU A 353 -8.95 -6.47 20.13
CA GLU A 353 -8.81 -7.72 20.87
C GLU A 353 -7.38 -8.26 20.86
N ASN A 354 -6.67 -8.07 19.73
CA ASN A 354 -5.33 -8.59 19.54
C ASN A 354 -4.43 -7.60 18.77
N PRO A 355 -3.94 -6.51 19.41
CA PRO A 355 -3.07 -5.53 18.77
C PRO A 355 -1.61 -5.98 18.69
N TYR A 356 -1.18 -7.01 19.42
CA TYR A 356 0.21 -7.40 19.61
C TYR A 356 0.67 -8.54 18.70
N CYS A 357 1.99 -8.67 18.53
CA CYS A 357 2.67 -9.76 17.84
C CYS A 357 3.13 -10.85 18.82
N GLU A 358 3.07 -12.10 18.38
CA GLU A 358 3.63 -13.25 19.10
C GLU A 358 5.05 -13.53 18.57
N ILE A 359 6.05 -12.92 19.21
CA ILE A 359 7.46 -12.93 18.76
C ILE A 359 8.02 -14.35 18.61
N GLU A 360 7.61 -15.27 19.46
CA GLU A 360 8.05 -16.67 19.47
C GLU A 360 7.56 -17.47 18.25
N LYS A 361 6.53 -16.97 17.55
CA LYS A 361 5.95 -17.62 16.36
C LYS A 361 6.47 -17.04 15.03
N LEU A 362 7.35 -16.04 15.06
CA LEU A 362 7.81 -15.36 13.85
C LEU A 362 8.53 -16.28 12.85
N GLU A 363 9.38 -17.19 13.32
CA GLU A 363 10.10 -18.13 12.43
C GLU A 363 9.13 -19.07 11.71
N GLU A 364 8.13 -19.59 12.40
CA GLU A 364 7.11 -20.45 11.81
C GLU A 364 6.28 -19.68 10.77
N ALA A 365 5.96 -18.42 11.06
CA ALA A 365 5.15 -17.58 10.20
C ALA A 365 5.89 -17.10 8.94
N LEU A 366 7.19 -16.77 9.02
CA LEU A 366 7.91 -16.07 7.96
C LEU A 366 8.89 -16.95 7.18
N MET A 367 9.56 -17.90 7.82
CA MET A 367 10.65 -18.67 7.21
C MET A 367 10.21 -20.07 6.78
N ASN A 368 9.03 -20.19 6.20
CA ASN A 368 8.45 -21.48 5.83
C ASN A 368 8.56 -21.73 4.31
N THR A 369 9.43 -22.67 3.92
CA THR A 369 9.69 -23.03 2.52
C THR A 369 8.48 -23.64 1.78
N GLU A 370 7.46 -24.12 2.48
CA GLU A 370 6.24 -24.63 1.84
C GLU A 370 5.51 -23.51 1.09
N LYS A 371 5.60 -22.27 1.57
CA LYS A 371 5.02 -21.09 0.93
C LYS A 371 5.66 -20.77 -0.44
N GLU A 372 6.94 -21.08 -0.60
CA GLU A 372 7.63 -20.92 -1.88
C GLU A 372 7.05 -21.79 -3.00
N LYS A 373 6.34 -22.88 -2.65
CA LYS A 373 5.69 -23.75 -3.63
C LYS A 373 4.58 -23.02 -4.37
N VAL A 374 3.82 -22.17 -3.66
CA VAL A 374 2.76 -21.35 -4.25
C VAL A 374 3.37 -20.32 -5.20
N SER A 375 4.41 -19.60 -4.76
CA SER A 375 5.14 -18.66 -5.63
C SER A 375 5.69 -19.35 -6.89
N ARG A 376 6.27 -20.53 -6.75
CA ARG A 376 6.76 -21.34 -7.87
C ARG A 376 5.62 -21.79 -8.79
N LYS A 377 4.48 -22.21 -8.24
CA LYS A 377 3.30 -22.62 -9.04
C LYS A 377 2.81 -21.44 -9.89
N ILE A 378 2.61 -20.27 -9.29
CA ILE A 378 2.23 -19.06 -10.01
C ILE A 378 3.22 -18.74 -11.13
N ALA A 379 4.54 -18.77 -10.82
CA ALA A 379 5.59 -18.50 -11.82
C ALA A 379 5.56 -19.48 -12.99
N GLN A 380 5.27 -20.76 -12.75
CA GLN A 380 5.18 -21.78 -13.79
C GLN A 380 3.94 -21.62 -14.65
N GLU A 381 2.77 -21.40 -14.03
CA GLU A 381 1.50 -21.32 -14.73
C GLU A 381 1.28 -19.98 -15.45
N SER A 382 2.06 -18.95 -15.09
CA SER A 382 2.06 -17.67 -15.80
C SER A 382 2.80 -17.69 -17.14
N LEU A 383 3.52 -18.78 -17.47
CA LEU A 383 4.26 -18.88 -18.72
C LEU A 383 3.34 -19.25 -19.88
N VAL A 384 3.27 -18.38 -20.89
CA VAL A 384 2.44 -18.56 -22.08
C VAL A 384 3.29 -18.97 -23.27
N LEU A 385 3.07 -20.18 -23.79
CA LEU A 385 3.72 -20.69 -24.98
C LEU A 385 2.98 -20.23 -26.25
N LEU A 386 3.43 -19.16 -26.87
CA LEU A 386 2.77 -18.57 -28.05
C LEU A 386 2.94 -19.41 -29.30
N LYS A 387 4.11 -20.02 -29.48
CA LYS A 387 4.45 -20.88 -30.64
C LYS A 387 5.55 -21.88 -30.29
N ASN A 388 5.44 -23.10 -30.78
CA ASN A 388 6.49 -24.11 -30.69
C ASN A 388 6.44 -25.04 -31.91
N ASP A 389 7.45 -24.94 -32.77
CA ASP A 389 7.62 -25.78 -33.94
C ASP A 389 8.45 -27.05 -33.62
N GLY A 390 8.43 -27.52 -32.38
CA GLY A 390 9.11 -28.73 -31.93
C GLY A 390 10.53 -28.50 -31.39
N ILE A 391 10.96 -27.23 -31.17
CA ILE A 391 12.25 -26.91 -30.53
C ILE A 391 12.20 -27.14 -29.01
N LEU A 392 11.05 -26.93 -28.39
CA LEU A 392 10.83 -27.17 -26.97
C LEU A 392 10.17 -28.52 -26.72
N PRO A 393 10.57 -29.24 -25.68
CA PRO A 393 11.64 -28.91 -24.70
C PRO A 393 13.04 -29.04 -25.34
N LEU A 394 13.96 -28.16 -24.92
CA LEU A 394 15.35 -28.19 -25.39
C LEU A 394 16.01 -29.52 -25.06
N LYS A 395 16.70 -30.11 -26.04
CA LYS A 395 17.44 -31.35 -25.84
C LYS A 395 18.75 -31.10 -25.08
N LYS A 396 19.19 -32.10 -24.31
CA LYS A 396 20.48 -32.04 -23.61
C LYS A 396 21.61 -31.80 -24.64
N GLY A 397 22.50 -30.85 -24.34
CA GLY A 397 23.63 -30.47 -25.22
C GLY A 397 23.27 -29.42 -26.28
N THR A 398 22.04 -28.88 -26.30
CA THR A 398 21.68 -27.75 -27.14
C THR A 398 22.52 -26.53 -26.73
N LYS A 399 23.06 -25.81 -27.75
CA LYS A 399 23.68 -24.50 -27.55
C LYS A 399 22.58 -23.44 -27.50
N VAL A 400 22.64 -22.59 -26.49
CA VAL A 400 21.61 -21.55 -26.26
C VAL A 400 22.26 -20.17 -26.27
N ALA A 401 21.79 -19.29 -27.14
CA ALA A 401 22.11 -17.86 -27.07
C ALA A 401 21.14 -17.16 -26.10
N VAL A 402 21.69 -16.52 -25.06
CA VAL A 402 20.93 -15.74 -24.08
C VAL A 402 21.22 -14.27 -24.38
N ILE A 403 20.24 -13.56 -24.92
CA ILE A 403 20.42 -12.21 -25.46
C ILE A 403 19.44 -11.25 -24.82
N GLY A 404 19.90 -10.07 -24.45
CA GLY A 404 19.09 -8.98 -23.93
C GLY A 404 19.54 -8.52 -22.53
N PRO A 405 19.16 -7.31 -22.13
CA PRO A 405 19.58 -6.71 -20.85
C PRO A 405 19.02 -7.47 -19.63
N HIS A 406 17.87 -8.13 -19.76
CA HIS A 406 17.27 -8.92 -18.69
C HIS A 406 17.95 -10.29 -18.47
N ALA A 407 18.73 -10.75 -19.45
CA ALA A 407 19.27 -12.11 -19.45
C ALA A 407 20.22 -12.40 -18.28
N ASP A 408 20.99 -11.40 -17.85
CA ASP A 408 21.99 -11.52 -16.77
C ASP A 408 21.69 -10.57 -15.57
N SER A 409 20.45 -10.19 -15.39
CA SER A 409 20.02 -9.33 -14.28
C SER A 409 19.30 -10.13 -13.22
N LEU A 410 19.55 -9.80 -11.93
CA LEU A 410 18.75 -10.26 -10.80
C LEU A 410 17.54 -9.35 -10.55
N ARG A 411 17.58 -8.11 -11.03
CA ARG A 411 16.57 -7.08 -10.75
C ARG A 411 15.26 -7.32 -11.49
N TYR A 412 15.31 -7.61 -12.78
CA TYR A 412 14.13 -7.67 -13.63
C TYR A 412 13.10 -8.74 -13.26
N PRO A 413 13.46 -9.90 -12.70
CA PRO A 413 12.48 -10.85 -12.17
C PRO A 413 11.75 -10.39 -10.91
N VAL A 414 12.19 -9.30 -10.27
CA VAL A 414 11.65 -8.82 -8.99
C VAL A 414 10.70 -7.66 -9.23
N SER A 415 9.47 -7.80 -8.74
CA SER A 415 8.45 -6.74 -8.79
C SER A 415 8.81 -5.56 -7.89
N GLY A 416 8.20 -4.41 -8.13
CA GLY A 416 8.14 -3.30 -7.20
C GLY A 416 7.41 -3.68 -5.89
N TYR A 417 7.51 -2.84 -4.86
CA TYR A 417 6.89 -3.06 -3.55
C TYR A 417 7.22 -4.44 -2.92
N THR A 418 8.43 -4.93 -3.15
CA THR A 418 9.00 -6.13 -2.52
C THR A 418 10.18 -5.76 -1.62
N TYR A 419 10.58 -6.67 -0.73
CA TYR A 419 11.74 -6.44 0.13
C TYR A 419 13.01 -6.03 -0.65
N PRO A 420 13.43 -6.74 -1.72
CA PRO A 420 14.60 -6.32 -2.51
C PRO A 420 14.40 -4.95 -3.20
N ALA A 421 13.19 -4.64 -3.68
CA ALA A 421 12.90 -3.35 -4.31
C ALA A 421 12.97 -2.18 -3.30
N TYR A 422 12.56 -2.40 -2.06
CA TYR A 422 12.74 -1.39 -1.02
C TYR A 422 14.21 -1.17 -0.67
N ILE A 423 15.03 -2.21 -0.62
CA ILE A 423 16.48 -2.08 -0.46
C ILE A 423 17.09 -1.27 -1.62
N GLU A 424 16.67 -1.54 -2.87
CA GLU A 424 17.11 -0.75 -4.04
C GLU A 424 16.74 0.73 -3.91
N MET A 425 15.50 1.01 -3.55
CA MET A 425 14.99 2.37 -3.35
C MET A 425 15.80 3.10 -2.27
N MET A 426 16.08 2.42 -1.15
CA MET A 426 16.89 2.95 -0.06
C MET A 426 18.32 3.27 -0.51
N ASP A 427 18.96 2.34 -1.23
CA ASP A 427 20.32 2.51 -1.74
C ASP A 427 20.41 3.66 -2.77
N ALA A 428 19.42 3.76 -3.67
CA ALA A 428 19.31 4.83 -4.65
C ALA A 428 19.18 6.21 -3.97
N ALA A 429 18.32 6.31 -2.97
CA ALA A 429 18.12 7.56 -2.23
C ALA A 429 19.39 7.98 -1.48
N ARG A 430 20.10 7.03 -0.84
CA ARG A 430 21.41 7.29 -0.21
C ARG A 430 22.45 7.84 -1.20
N LYS A 431 22.50 7.27 -2.39
CA LYS A 431 23.43 7.68 -3.46
C LYS A 431 22.98 8.96 -4.17
N LYS A 432 21.83 9.54 -3.79
CA LYS A 432 21.19 10.67 -4.49
C LYS A 432 21.06 10.42 -6.00
N ASN A 433 20.74 9.18 -6.34
CA ASN A 433 20.55 8.77 -7.73
C ASN A 433 19.15 9.16 -8.18
N ALA A 434 19.05 10.22 -8.97
CA ALA A 434 17.80 10.79 -9.46
C ALA A 434 16.94 9.80 -10.29
N ASP A 435 17.56 8.81 -10.91
CA ASP A 435 16.88 7.92 -11.88
C ASP A 435 15.97 6.88 -11.21
N VAL A 436 16.12 6.64 -9.92
CA VAL A 436 15.37 5.60 -9.15
C VAL A 436 14.52 6.21 -8.05
N SER A 437 14.62 7.52 -7.84
CA SER A 437 13.95 8.21 -6.74
C SER A 437 12.55 8.71 -7.16
N PHE A 438 11.67 8.87 -6.18
CA PHE A 438 10.43 9.64 -6.30
C PHE A 438 10.68 11.14 -6.60
N ASN A 439 11.84 11.50 -7.16
CA ASN A 439 12.37 12.86 -7.30
C ASN A 439 11.48 13.81 -8.09
N GLY A 440 10.65 13.33 -9.02
CA GLY A 440 9.70 14.22 -9.69
C GLY A 440 8.68 14.84 -8.73
N ILE A 441 8.41 14.18 -7.60
CA ILE A 441 7.54 14.70 -6.55
C ILE A 441 8.34 15.54 -5.55
N ILE A 442 9.57 15.15 -5.25
CA ILE A 442 10.44 15.78 -4.24
C ILE A 442 10.98 17.12 -4.73
N ASP A 443 11.43 17.22 -5.98
CA ASP A 443 11.97 18.48 -6.53
C ASP A 443 10.91 19.59 -6.57
N GLU A 444 9.63 19.25 -6.82
CA GLU A 444 8.55 20.23 -6.75
C GLU A 444 8.21 20.61 -5.31
N GLN A 445 8.29 19.67 -4.36
CA GLN A 445 8.12 19.96 -2.94
C GLN A 445 9.27 20.81 -2.40
N ALA A 446 10.53 20.48 -2.73
CA ALA A 446 11.69 21.25 -2.31
C ALA A 446 11.66 22.69 -2.84
N LYS A 447 11.11 22.91 -4.04
CA LYS A 447 10.88 24.27 -4.57
C LYS A 447 9.77 25.01 -3.84
N ALA A 448 8.66 24.31 -3.52
CA ALA A 448 7.56 24.91 -2.75
C ALA A 448 7.98 25.24 -1.31
N GLU A 449 8.81 24.39 -0.69
CA GLU A 449 9.36 24.61 0.67
C GLU A 449 10.36 25.77 0.74
N ALA A 450 11.05 26.06 -0.36
CA ALA A 450 11.95 27.22 -0.45
C ALA A 450 11.19 28.57 -0.55
N GLU A 451 9.93 28.54 -0.97
CA GLU A 451 9.11 29.74 -1.14
C GLU A 451 8.17 30.03 0.05
N GLU A 452 7.80 29.02 0.86
CA GLU A 452 7.01 29.19 2.09
C GLU A 452 7.50 28.24 3.19
N LYS A 453 7.34 28.62 4.47
CA LYS A 453 7.62 27.79 5.65
C LYS A 453 6.61 26.63 5.77
N THR A 454 6.59 25.74 4.80
CA THR A 454 5.82 24.51 4.88
C THR A 454 6.49 23.49 5.82
N PRO A 455 5.74 22.70 6.60
CA PRO A 455 6.31 21.59 7.36
C PRO A 455 7.05 20.64 6.41
N LYS A 456 8.08 19.93 6.90
CA LYS A 456 8.81 18.90 6.14
C LYS A 456 7.83 18.02 5.39
N GLY A 457 8.09 17.79 4.10
CA GLY A 457 7.23 16.96 3.27
C GLY A 457 7.23 15.51 3.73
N PRO A 458 6.18 14.74 3.39
CA PRO A 458 6.05 13.35 3.82
C PRO A 458 7.23 12.46 3.38
N PHE A 459 7.88 12.80 2.26
CA PHE A 459 9.01 12.04 1.74
C PHE A 459 10.34 12.40 2.44
N ASP A 460 10.51 13.64 2.92
CA ASP A 460 11.70 14.00 3.70
C ASP A 460 11.80 13.15 4.97
N THR A 461 10.67 12.95 5.65
CA THR A 461 10.60 12.08 6.82
C THR A 461 10.89 10.61 6.48
N MET A 462 10.46 10.12 5.31
CA MET A 462 10.79 8.77 4.86
C MET A 462 12.30 8.61 4.62
N PHE A 463 12.96 9.64 4.08
CA PHE A 463 14.41 9.63 3.85
C PHE A 463 15.24 9.70 5.13
N GLU A 464 14.72 10.24 6.22
CA GLU A 464 15.37 10.18 7.53
C GLU A 464 15.62 8.73 8.01
N MET A 465 14.78 7.76 7.60
CA MET A 465 15.05 6.33 7.86
C MET A 465 16.32 5.81 7.19
N LEU A 466 16.76 6.45 6.08
CA LEU A 466 17.93 6.02 5.32
C LEU A 466 19.23 6.32 6.02
N ASP A 467 19.23 7.31 6.88
CA ASP A 467 20.42 7.75 7.64
C ASP A 467 20.63 6.93 8.93
N GLN A 468 19.70 6.00 9.23
CA GLN A 468 19.81 5.13 10.40
C GLN A 468 20.96 4.13 10.23
N GLU A 469 21.73 3.91 11.28
CA GLU A 469 22.97 3.09 11.22
C GLU A 469 22.70 1.62 10.93
N ASP A 470 21.61 1.07 11.41
CA ASP A 470 21.21 -0.33 11.13
C ASP A 470 20.82 -0.53 9.67
N VAL A 471 20.14 0.47 9.05
CA VAL A 471 19.78 0.44 7.63
C VAL A 471 21.02 0.62 6.74
N LYS A 472 22.00 1.42 7.16
CA LYS A 472 23.27 1.60 6.41
C LYS A 472 24.10 0.32 6.32
N GLN A 473 23.89 -0.63 7.23
CA GLN A 473 24.60 -1.91 7.23
C GLN A 473 23.95 -2.98 6.34
N LEU A 474 22.77 -2.71 5.76
CA LEU A 474 22.12 -3.64 4.85
C LEU A 474 22.95 -3.80 3.57
N ASP A 475 22.96 -5.03 3.03
CA ASP A 475 23.50 -5.26 1.68
C ASP A 475 22.71 -4.44 0.64
N ASP A 476 23.35 -4.24 -0.51
CA ASP A 476 22.61 -3.76 -1.68
C ASP A 476 21.58 -4.81 -2.16
N MET A 477 20.70 -4.42 -3.06
CA MET A 477 19.67 -5.30 -3.60
C MET A 477 20.24 -6.61 -4.16
N ASN A 478 21.36 -6.56 -4.88
CA ASN A 478 21.99 -7.76 -5.45
C ASN A 478 22.53 -8.68 -4.34
N GLY A 479 23.13 -8.12 -3.30
CA GLY A 479 23.57 -8.86 -2.12
C GLY A 479 22.41 -9.56 -1.42
N VAL A 480 21.29 -8.87 -1.23
CA VAL A 480 20.05 -9.45 -0.67
C VAL A 480 19.53 -10.59 -1.56
N LEU A 481 19.42 -10.38 -2.87
CA LEU A 481 18.95 -11.41 -3.80
C LEU A 481 19.88 -12.64 -3.83
N ARG A 482 21.20 -12.44 -3.75
CA ARG A 482 22.17 -13.55 -3.66
C ARG A 482 22.02 -14.34 -2.36
N LYS A 483 21.76 -13.68 -1.24
CA LYS A 483 21.44 -14.36 0.03
C LYS A 483 20.15 -15.18 -0.05
N LEU A 484 19.19 -14.75 -0.86
CA LEU A 484 17.97 -15.50 -1.18
C LEU A 484 18.20 -16.56 -2.30
N HIS A 485 19.45 -16.86 -2.64
CA HIS A 485 19.84 -17.83 -3.67
C HIS A 485 19.34 -17.50 -5.08
N ALA A 486 19.02 -16.25 -5.38
CA ALA A 486 18.61 -15.83 -6.72
C ALA A 486 19.75 -16.02 -7.75
N LYS A 487 19.37 -16.50 -8.92
CA LYS A 487 20.24 -16.63 -10.09
C LYS A 487 19.62 -15.91 -11.29
N SER A 488 20.47 -15.33 -12.14
CA SER A 488 20.01 -14.77 -13.42
C SER A 488 19.54 -15.88 -14.36
N LEU A 489 18.75 -15.53 -15.38
CA LEU A 489 18.36 -16.48 -16.43
C LEU A 489 19.57 -17.11 -17.12
N ARG A 490 20.59 -16.31 -17.40
CA ARG A 490 21.86 -16.78 -17.94
C ARG A 490 22.51 -17.83 -17.05
N GLU A 491 22.62 -17.59 -15.76
CA GLU A 491 23.20 -18.54 -14.79
C GLU A 491 22.40 -19.84 -14.76
N LEU A 492 21.06 -19.76 -14.68
CA LEU A 492 20.17 -20.93 -14.63
C LEU A 492 20.27 -21.78 -15.92
N LEU A 493 20.38 -21.14 -17.08
CA LEU A 493 20.56 -21.85 -18.36
C LEU A 493 21.94 -22.46 -18.45
N SER A 494 22.99 -21.77 -17.98
CA SER A 494 24.36 -22.26 -17.99
C SER A 494 24.59 -23.50 -17.13
N ASP A 495 23.75 -23.71 -16.09
CA ASP A 495 23.75 -24.95 -15.28
C ASP A 495 23.34 -26.20 -16.12
N ARG A 496 22.66 -26.02 -17.27
CA ARG A 496 22.02 -27.10 -18.02
C ARG A 496 22.49 -27.19 -19.48
N PHE A 497 22.94 -26.09 -20.06
CA PHE A 497 23.25 -25.94 -21.49
C PHE A 497 24.57 -25.21 -21.69
N GLU A 498 25.17 -25.41 -22.88
CA GLU A 498 26.26 -24.54 -23.36
C GLU A 498 25.62 -23.20 -23.75
N THR A 499 25.92 -22.12 -23.01
CA THR A 499 25.31 -20.80 -23.25
C THR A 499 26.33 -19.81 -23.83
N VAL A 500 25.82 -18.95 -24.72
CA VAL A 500 26.54 -17.75 -25.20
C VAL A 500 25.66 -16.55 -24.78
N TYR A 501 26.29 -15.52 -24.22
CA TYR A 501 25.60 -14.32 -23.78
C TYR A 501 25.99 -13.11 -24.64
N ALA A 502 24.99 -12.28 -24.91
CA ALA A 502 25.19 -10.94 -25.45
C ALA A 502 24.12 -10.00 -24.81
N GLU A 503 24.54 -8.83 -24.40
CA GLU A 503 23.62 -7.82 -23.85
C GLU A 503 22.59 -7.37 -24.91
N GLY A 504 23.00 -7.33 -26.18
CA GLY A 504 22.15 -6.92 -27.30
C GLY A 504 22.03 -5.40 -27.36
N CYS A 505 20.87 -4.86 -26.98
CA CYS A 505 20.63 -3.44 -26.89
C CYS A 505 20.28 -3.05 -25.44
N ASP A 506 20.57 -1.81 -25.11
CA ASP A 506 20.08 -1.20 -23.87
C ASP A 506 18.56 -0.90 -23.99
N ILE A 507 17.87 -0.77 -22.86
CA ILE A 507 16.43 -0.40 -22.82
C ILE A 507 16.26 1.11 -22.97
N ILE A 508 17.23 1.88 -22.53
CA ILE A 508 17.12 3.35 -22.39
C ILE A 508 17.97 4.12 -23.41
N LYS A 509 18.93 3.44 -24.08
CA LYS A 509 19.87 4.10 -25.02
C LYS A 509 19.66 3.65 -26.44
#